data_a71b0c51b5c251bbc885224d9a26e3bf
#
_entry.id   a71b0c51b5c251bbc885224d9a26e3bf
#
_cell.length_a   1.000
_cell.length_b   1.000
_cell.length_c   1.000
_cell.angle_alpha   90.00
_cell.angle_beta   90.00
_cell.angle_gamma   90.00
#
_symmetry.space_group_name_H-M   'P 1'
#
loop_
_entity.id
_entity.type
_entity.pdbx_description
1 polymer ?
#
loop_
_entity_poly.entity_id
_entity_poly.type
_entity_poly.pdbx_seq_one_letter_code
_entity_poly.pdbx_strand_id
1 'polypeptide(L)'
;TTKEQYQAFPPAEAPRPGDLVFFSFGGKEVDHVGIYLGRGVFAHASSYGSRVVIESLEAPFYRKVYRGARRVMASPEPPPAPSATP
;
A
#
# COMPACT_ATOMS: atom_id res chain seq x y z
N THR A 1 13.16 -4.70 5.02
CA THR A 1 13.05 -3.27 4.67
C THR A 1 11.94 -3.06 3.66
N THR A 2 11.60 -1.82 3.43
CA THR A 2 10.58 -1.47 2.45
C THR A 2 10.97 -1.98 1.06
N LYS A 3 12.23 -1.81 0.69
CA LYS A 3 12.69 -2.27 -0.60
C LYS A 3 12.57 -3.78 -0.71
N GLU A 4 12.90 -4.49 0.34
CA GLU A 4 12.80 -5.94 0.34
C GLU A 4 11.36 -6.39 0.22
N GLN A 5 10.44 -5.73 0.89
CA GLN A 5 9.02 -6.03 0.75
C GLN A 5 8.55 -5.81 -0.68
N TYR A 6 9.00 -4.71 -1.27
CA TYR A 6 8.62 -4.39 -2.63
C TYR A 6 9.09 -5.49 -3.60
N GLN A 7 10.26 -6.04 -3.37
CA GLN A 7 10.81 -7.05 -4.25
C GLN A 7 10.26 -8.45 -3.98
N ALA A 8 9.83 -8.68 -2.76
CA ALA A 8 9.42 -10.02 -2.33
C ALA A 8 8.00 -10.40 -2.75
N PHE A 9 7.12 -9.43 -2.91
CA PHE A 9 5.73 -9.73 -3.19
C PHE A 9 5.37 -9.44 -4.64
N PRO A 10 4.41 -10.17 -5.20
CA PRO A 10 4.06 -9.97 -6.62
C PRO A 10 3.43 -8.60 -6.84
N PRO A 11 3.69 -8.00 -7.99
CA PRO A 11 3.08 -6.72 -8.31
C PRO A 11 1.57 -6.85 -8.50
N ALA A 12 0.88 -5.76 -8.21
CA ALA A 12 -0.55 -5.66 -8.44
C ALA A 12 -0.78 -4.45 -9.34
N GLU A 13 -1.46 -4.67 -10.46
CA GLU A 13 -1.68 -3.59 -11.42
C GLU A 13 -2.54 -2.51 -10.85
N ALA A 14 -3.65 -2.90 -10.26
CA ALA A 14 -4.53 -1.95 -9.62
C ALA A 14 -4.64 -2.37 -8.17
N PRO A 15 -4.37 -1.48 -7.24
CA PRO A 15 -4.41 -1.89 -5.84
C PRO A 15 -5.82 -2.19 -5.38
N ARG A 16 -5.91 -3.14 -4.47
CA ARG A 16 -7.16 -3.48 -3.78
C ARG A 16 -6.96 -3.23 -2.31
N PRO A 17 -8.03 -3.05 -1.57
CA PRO A 17 -7.88 -2.86 -0.12
C PRO A 17 -7.03 -3.96 0.48
N GLY A 18 -6.06 -3.57 1.27
CA GLY A 18 -5.11 -4.50 1.89
C GLY A 18 -3.81 -4.68 1.14
N ASP A 19 -3.73 -4.23 -0.11
CA ASP A 19 -2.46 -4.28 -0.83
C ASP A 19 -1.51 -3.25 -0.25
N LEU A 20 -0.22 -3.53 -0.39
CA LEU A 20 0.79 -2.55 0.00
C LEU A 20 1.05 -1.63 -1.19
N VAL A 21 1.14 -0.34 -0.91
CA VAL A 21 1.48 0.66 -1.93
C VAL A 21 2.83 1.25 -1.56
N PHE A 22 3.67 1.42 -2.56
CA PHE A 22 5.07 1.75 -2.35
C PHE A 22 5.43 3.06 -3.02
N PHE A 23 6.34 3.77 -2.41
CA PHE A 23 6.73 5.10 -2.85
C PHE A 23 8.24 5.27 -2.78
N SER A 24 8.74 6.19 -3.58
CA SER A 24 10.14 6.59 -3.52
C SER A 24 10.20 8.07 -3.20
N PHE A 25 10.30 8.38 -1.93
CA PHE A 25 10.38 9.78 -1.51
C PHE A 25 11.73 10.37 -1.88
N GLY A 26 12.77 9.54 -1.83
CA GLY A 26 14.10 9.99 -2.19
C GLY A 26 14.38 10.00 -3.68
N GLY A 27 13.47 9.44 -4.47
CA GLY A 27 13.63 9.46 -5.92
C GLY A 27 14.49 8.38 -6.50
N LYS A 28 15.11 7.54 -5.69
CA LYS A 28 15.97 6.49 -6.20
C LYS A 28 15.40 5.11 -5.95
N GLU A 29 15.30 4.74 -4.70
CA GLU A 29 14.82 3.41 -4.35
C GLU A 29 13.50 3.55 -3.64
N VAL A 30 12.76 2.47 -3.64
CA VAL A 30 11.53 2.40 -2.85
C VAL A 30 11.90 2.51 -1.38
N ASP A 31 11.37 3.50 -0.72
CA ASP A 31 11.74 3.81 0.66
C ASP A 31 10.56 4.09 1.57
N HIS A 32 9.33 3.95 1.09
CA HIS A 32 8.16 4.19 1.92
C HIS A 32 7.04 3.27 1.49
N VAL A 33 6.19 2.88 2.44
CA VAL A 33 5.11 1.94 2.18
C VAL A 33 3.87 2.36 2.95
N GLY A 34 2.72 2.08 2.35
CA GLY A 34 1.44 2.26 3.01
C GLY A 34 0.53 1.09 2.70
N ILE A 35 -0.66 1.11 3.27
CA ILE A 35 -1.66 0.09 3.03
C ILE A 35 -2.84 0.74 2.32
N TYR A 36 -3.19 0.17 1.18
CA TYR A 36 -4.30 0.72 0.38
C TYR A 36 -5.62 0.39 1.08
N LEU A 37 -6.48 1.39 1.19
CA LEU A 37 -7.77 1.23 1.86
C LEU A 37 -8.92 1.18 0.88
N GLY A 38 -8.66 1.45 -0.39
CA GLY A 38 -9.72 1.52 -1.39
C GLY A 38 -10.00 2.96 -1.76
N ARG A 39 -10.66 3.14 -2.87
CA ARG A 39 -11.11 4.45 -3.35
C ARG A 39 -9.99 5.48 -3.47
N GLY A 40 -8.80 5.00 -3.77
CA GLY A 40 -7.67 5.89 -4.01
C GLY A 40 -6.97 6.38 -2.77
N VAL A 41 -7.29 5.86 -1.59
CA VAL A 41 -6.65 6.34 -0.37
C VAL A 41 -5.85 5.23 0.29
N PHE A 42 -4.87 5.61 1.06
CA PHE A 42 -4.01 4.67 1.75
C PHE A 42 -3.63 5.21 3.12
N ALA A 43 -3.31 4.29 4.02
CA ALA A 43 -2.85 4.65 5.36
C ALA A 43 -1.36 4.39 5.44
N HIS A 44 -0.64 5.29 6.05
CA HIS A 44 0.80 5.10 6.24
C HIS A 44 1.26 5.81 7.50
N ALA A 45 2.44 5.43 7.96
CA ALA A 45 3.02 6.07 9.13
C ALA A 45 3.73 7.33 8.67
N SER A 46 3.31 8.44 9.24
CA SER A 46 3.94 9.71 8.94
C SER A 46 5.30 9.76 9.60
N SER A 47 6.29 10.34 8.90
CA SER A 47 7.59 10.52 9.51
C SER A 47 7.55 11.63 10.55
N TYR A 48 6.49 12.41 10.56
CA TYR A 48 6.33 13.44 11.58
C TYR A 48 5.36 12.91 12.63
N GLY A 49 5.71 12.98 13.87
CA GLY A 49 4.80 12.67 14.96
C GLY A 49 4.43 11.21 15.14
N SER A 50 5.05 10.32 14.42
CA SER A 50 4.82 8.89 14.59
C SER A 50 3.34 8.52 14.56
N ARG A 51 2.61 9.05 13.61
CA ARG A 51 1.18 8.84 13.51
C ARG A 51 0.84 8.14 12.21
N VAL A 52 -0.24 7.37 12.26
CA VAL A 52 -0.81 6.83 11.04
C VAL A 52 -1.73 7.91 10.47
N VAL A 53 -1.56 8.20 9.21
CA VAL A 53 -2.40 9.18 8.52
C VAL A 53 -2.93 8.57 7.25
N ILE A 54 -4.04 9.12 6.76
CA ILE A 54 -4.67 8.66 5.53
C ILE A 54 -4.48 9.73 4.48
N GLU A 55 -3.99 9.31 3.32
CA GLU A 55 -3.68 10.22 2.22
C GLU A 55 -4.24 9.68 0.93
N SER A 56 -4.32 10.53 -0.07
CA SER A 56 -4.83 10.14 -1.39
C SER A 56 -3.69 9.84 -2.34
N LEU A 57 -3.80 8.71 -3.04
CA LEU A 57 -2.85 8.41 -4.11
C LEU A 57 -2.96 9.40 -5.26
N GLU A 58 -4.10 10.12 -5.34
CA GLU A 58 -4.29 11.10 -6.40
C GLU A 58 -3.67 12.46 -6.08
N ALA A 59 -3.24 12.67 -4.84
CA ALA A 59 -2.57 13.90 -4.49
C ALA A 59 -1.31 14.03 -5.32
N PRO A 60 -1.00 15.22 -5.84
CA PRO A 60 0.12 15.39 -6.78
C PRO A 60 1.44 14.83 -6.26
N PHE A 61 1.74 15.05 -5.00
CA PHE A 61 2.98 14.54 -4.45
C PHE A 61 3.03 13.01 -4.49
N TYR A 62 1.95 12.34 -4.09
CA TYR A 62 1.95 10.89 -4.04
C TYR A 62 1.90 10.28 -5.42
N ARG A 63 1.19 10.90 -6.36
CA ARG A 63 1.23 10.43 -7.74
C ARG A 63 2.64 10.44 -8.29
N LYS A 64 3.39 11.46 -7.95
CA LYS A 64 4.73 11.63 -8.46
C LYS A 64 5.68 10.57 -7.93
N VAL A 65 5.54 10.21 -6.65
CA VAL A 65 6.48 9.31 -5.99
C VAL A 65 6.00 7.86 -5.91
N TYR A 66 4.82 7.57 -6.41
CA TYR A 66 4.25 6.23 -6.36
C TYR A 66 5.05 5.26 -7.22
N ARG A 67 5.29 4.06 -6.69
CA ARG A 67 6.08 3.05 -7.39
C ARG A 67 5.36 1.73 -7.57
N GLY A 68 4.07 1.71 -7.30
CA GLY A 68 3.28 0.53 -7.56
C GLY A 68 2.81 -0.16 -6.31
N ALA A 69 2.00 -1.18 -6.49
CA ALA A 69 1.41 -1.93 -5.40
C ALA A 69 1.91 -3.37 -5.42
N ARG A 70 1.87 -4.01 -4.26
CA ARG A 70 2.22 -5.42 -4.13
C ARG A 70 1.15 -6.11 -3.31
N ARG A 71 0.79 -7.31 -3.73
CA ARG A 71 -0.25 -8.06 -3.04
C ARG A 71 0.39 -9.03 -2.09
N VAL A 72 0.09 -8.87 -0.82
CA VAL A 72 0.67 -9.70 0.23
C VAL A 72 -0.10 -10.99 0.37
N MET A 73 -1.43 -10.91 0.25
CA MET A 73 -2.24 -12.09 0.44
C MET A 73 -2.29 -12.88 -0.84
N ALA A 74 -1.81 -14.09 -0.76
CA ALA A 74 -1.75 -14.93 -1.93
C ALA A 74 -3.11 -15.37 -2.39
N SER A 75 -4.01 -15.58 -1.47
CA SER A 75 -5.33 -16.07 -1.84
C SER A 75 -6.18 -14.93 -2.33
N PRO A 76 -6.79 -15.09 -3.47
CA PRO A 76 -7.70 -14.08 -3.95
C PRO A 76 -9.02 -14.14 -3.23
N GLU A 77 -9.26 -15.20 -2.47
CA GLU A 77 -10.53 -15.31 -1.83
C GLU A 77 -10.53 -14.62 -0.57
N PRO A 78 -11.54 -13.85 -0.32
CA PRO A 78 -11.75 -13.34 1.00
C PRO A 78 -11.90 -14.53 1.90
N PRO A 79 -11.49 -14.44 3.11
CA PRO A 79 -11.82 -15.48 4.06
C PRO A 79 -13.28 -15.72 3.94
N PRO A 80 -13.66 -16.94 3.98
CA PRO A 80 -15.06 -17.24 3.98
C PRO A 80 -15.67 -16.36 5.00
N ALA A 81 -16.62 -15.76 4.52
CA ALA A 81 -17.25 -14.82 5.31
C ALA A 81 -17.45 -15.39 6.58
N PRO A 82 -16.95 -15.01 7.19
CA PRO A 82 -17.16 -15.60 8.25
C PRO A 82 -18.35 -15.50 8.77
N SER A 83 -17.98 -15.79 8.08
CA SER A 83 -18.40 -15.83 8.28
C SER A 83 -19.22 -15.50 8.61
N ALA A 84 -19.52 -15.53 8.32
CA ALA A 84 -20.10 -15.10 8.49
C ALA A 84 -20.78 -15.21 9.21
N THR A 85 -20.69 -15.35 9.56
CA THR A 85 -21.19 -15.40 10.18
C THR A 85 -21.72 -15.34 10.71
N PRO A 86 -22.17 -15.26 10.98
CA PRO A 86 -22.65 -15.05 11.78
C PRO A 86 -23.10 -15.20 12.41
#